data_f8253382d5456329e64667f61d6f1271
#
_entry.id   f8253382d5456329e64667f61d6f1271
#
_cell.length_a   1.000
_cell.length_b   1.000
_cell.length_c   1.000
_cell.angle_alpha   90.00
_cell.angle_beta   90.00
_cell.angle_gamma   90.00
#
_symmetry.space_group_name_H-M   'P 1'
#
loop_
_entity.id
_entity.type
_entity.pdbx_description
1 polymer ?
#
loop_
_entity_poly.entity_id
_entity_poly.type
_entity_poly.pdbx_seq_one_letter_code
_entity_poly.pdbx_strand_id
1 'polypeptide(L)'
;MSQNHNFFSNLAFNIAEINLGKTKTNPSVGCVIVKNGSVISSGVTSINGRPHAEFNALNKKINFSGSNMYVTLEPCTHFGLTPPCTNIIKRKKIKKVFYSFKDPDIRTFDKAKLVLRKVFKINKIDKKNENFYKSYFLNKLKKSPLIDAKLAISKDFFTINK
;
A
#
# COMPACT_ATOMS: atom_id res chain seq x y z
N MET A 1 -1.27 24.73 -9.33
CA MET A 1 -0.77 24.28 -8.02
C MET A 1 -0.10 22.92 -8.20
N SER A 2 1.19 22.83 -7.90
CA SER A 2 1.93 21.55 -7.90
C SER A 2 1.29 20.64 -6.84
N GLN A 3 0.77 19.49 -7.26
CA GLN A 3 0.17 18.52 -6.34
C GLN A 3 1.29 17.88 -5.50
N ASN A 4 1.22 18.01 -4.19
CA ASN A 4 2.24 17.45 -3.30
C ASN A 4 2.08 15.91 -3.20
N HIS A 5 2.70 15.19 -4.16
CA HIS A 5 2.63 13.73 -4.25
C HIS A 5 3.17 13.04 -2.99
N ASN A 6 4.21 13.61 -2.36
CA ASN A 6 4.81 13.06 -1.15
C ASN A 6 3.83 13.11 0.02
N PHE A 7 3.08 14.21 0.18
CA PHE A 7 2.08 14.34 1.24
C PHE A 7 1.02 13.23 1.16
N PHE A 8 0.41 13.03 -0.01
CA PHE A 8 -0.61 12.00 -0.17
C PHE A 8 -0.06 10.57 -0.10
N SER A 9 1.19 10.36 -0.53
CA SER A 9 1.88 9.08 -0.36
C SER A 9 2.08 8.76 1.13
N ASN A 10 2.58 9.72 1.92
CA ASN A 10 2.76 9.55 3.35
C ASN A 10 1.44 9.29 4.08
N LEU A 11 0.38 9.99 3.69
CA LEU A 11 -0.95 9.73 4.24
C LEU A 11 -1.40 8.29 3.94
N ALA A 12 -1.12 7.76 2.74
CA ALA A 12 -1.41 6.37 2.41
C ALA A 12 -0.60 5.40 3.30
N PHE A 13 0.67 5.69 3.63
CA PHE A 13 1.44 4.87 4.58
C PHE A 13 0.88 4.92 5.99
N ASN A 14 0.52 6.09 6.50
CA ASN A 14 -0.11 6.20 7.83
C ASN A 14 -1.41 5.36 7.90
N ILE A 15 -2.17 5.30 6.82
CA ILE A 15 -3.36 4.45 6.72
C ILE A 15 -2.97 2.96 6.68
N ALA A 16 -1.89 2.59 5.97
CA ALA A 16 -1.41 1.21 5.92
C ALA A 16 -0.94 0.69 7.29
N GLU A 17 -0.39 1.55 8.15
CA GLU A 17 0.05 1.19 9.51
C GLU A 17 -1.09 0.62 10.38
N ILE A 18 -2.34 1.03 10.17
CA ILE A 18 -3.51 0.64 10.98
C ILE A 18 -3.66 -0.88 11.07
N ASN A 19 -3.40 -1.59 9.98
CA ASN A 19 -3.55 -3.05 9.92
C ASN A 19 -2.21 -3.78 9.70
N LEU A 20 -1.08 -3.11 9.91
CA LEU A 20 0.24 -3.74 9.80
C LEU A 20 0.35 -4.94 10.77
N GLY A 21 0.81 -6.09 10.28
CA GLY A 21 0.87 -7.34 11.04
C GLY A 21 -0.46 -8.09 11.20
N LYS A 22 -1.61 -7.53 10.75
CA LYS A 22 -2.94 -8.14 10.92
C LYS A 22 -3.53 -8.70 9.62
N THR A 23 -2.79 -8.64 8.53
CA THR A 23 -3.28 -8.95 7.16
C THR A 23 -2.86 -10.34 6.67
N LYS A 24 -2.39 -11.22 7.56
CA LYS A 24 -1.87 -12.56 7.22
C LYS A 24 -0.74 -12.48 6.18
N THR A 25 -0.83 -13.27 5.12
CA THR A 25 0.18 -13.32 4.03
C THR A 25 0.07 -12.16 3.04
N ASN A 26 -1.00 -11.37 3.06
CA ASN A 26 -1.13 -10.17 2.24
C ASN A 26 -0.43 -8.98 2.92
N PRO A 27 0.14 -8.05 2.16
CA PRO A 27 0.70 -6.83 2.75
C PRO A 27 -0.40 -5.90 3.25
N SER A 28 -0.13 -5.14 4.30
CA SER A 28 -1.00 -4.02 4.66
C SER A 28 -0.75 -2.86 3.68
N VAL A 29 -1.73 -2.57 2.86
CA VAL A 29 -1.69 -1.49 1.85
C VAL A 29 -2.61 -0.37 2.29
N GLY A 30 -2.18 0.86 2.10
CA GLY A 30 -3.01 2.06 2.26
C GLY A 30 -3.30 2.71 0.90
N CYS A 31 -4.50 3.21 0.76
CA CYS A 31 -4.98 3.86 -0.45
C CYS A 31 -5.70 5.17 -0.11
N VAL A 32 -5.36 6.24 -0.83
CA VAL A 32 -5.97 7.58 -0.69
C VAL A 32 -6.45 8.04 -2.06
N ILE A 33 -7.69 8.49 -2.14
CA ILE A 33 -8.30 9.05 -3.34
C ILE A 33 -8.42 10.56 -3.20
N VAL A 34 -7.86 11.27 -4.17
CA VAL A 34 -7.77 12.74 -4.15
C VAL A 34 -8.48 13.33 -5.37
N LYS A 35 -9.35 14.29 -5.15
CA LYS A 35 -10.04 15.06 -6.19
C LYS A 35 -9.94 16.54 -5.88
N ASN A 36 -9.51 17.35 -6.86
CA ASN A 36 -9.35 18.79 -6.69
C ASN A 36 -8.50 19.19 -5.47
N GLY A 37 -7.43 18.43 -5.20
CA GLY A 37 -6.53 18.68 -4.07
C GLY A 37 -7.01 18.17 -2.71
N SER A 38 -8.25 17.67 -2.60
CA SER A 38 -8.84 17.19 -1.35
C SER A 38 -8.95 15.67 -1.32
N VAL A 39 -8.75 15.06 -0.17
CA VAL A 39 -8.99 13.63 0.05
C VAL A 39 -10.51 13.40 0.11
N ILE A 40 -11.03 12.58 -0.81
CA ILE A 40 -12.44 12.24 -0.86
C ILE A 40 -12.76 10.83 -0.37
N SER A 41 -11.76 9.98 -0.27
CA SER A 41 -11.88 8.62 0.25
C SER A 41 -10.52 8.05 0.61
N SER A 42 -10.54 7.09 1.52
CA SER A 42 -9.37 6.27 1.85
C SER A 42 -9.78 4.82 2.13
N GLY A 43 -8.79 3.92 2.11
CA GLY A 43 -8.97 2.53 2.45
C GLY A 43 -7.65 1.90 2.87
N VAL A 44 -7.73 0.86 3.68
CA VAL A 44 -6.63 0.01 4.10
C VAL A 44 -6.96 -1.44 3.79
N THR A 45 -5.96 -2.28 3.54
CA THR A 45 -6.16 -3.72 3.47
C THR A 45 -6.82 -4.20 4.77
N SER A 46 -7.96 -4.88 4.65
CA SER A 46 -8.71 -5.35 5.83
C SER A 46 -7.93 -6.40 6.62
N ILE A 47 -8.26 -6.55 7.89
CA ILE A 47 -7.80 -7.65 8.74
C ILE A 47 -8.03 -8.98 7.98
N ASN A 48 -7.09 -9.92 8.12
CA ASN A 48 -7.01 -11.14 7.32
C ASN A 48 -6.69 -10.96 5.83
N GLY A 49 -6.35 -9.72 5.39
CA GLY A 49 -5.79 -9.42 4.09
C GLY A 49 -6.79 -9.14 2.97
N ARG A 50 -8.11 -9.15 3.26
CA ARG A 50 -9.15 -8.87 2.25
C ARG A 50 -10.38 -8.21 2.87
N PRO A 51 -11.07 -7.30 2.16
CA PRO A 51 -10.72 -6.74 0.85
C PRO A 51 -9.43 -5.92 0.84
N HIS A 52 -8.86 -5.69 -0.39
CA HIS A 52 -7.68 -4.85 -0.56
C HIS A 52 -8.00 -3.36 -0.35
N ALA A 53 -6.97 -2.56 -0.09
CA ALA A 53 -7.10 -1.14 0.21
C ALA A 53 -7.83 -0.35 -0.89
N GLU A 54 -7.51 -0.63 -2.16
CA GLU A 54 -8.11 0.04 -3.31
C GLU A 54 -9.61 -0.25 -3.39
N PHE A 55 -10.01 -1.49 -3.11
CA PHE A 55 -11.42 -1.85 -3.06
C PHE A 55 -12.12 -1.10 -1.94
N ASN A 56 -11.56 -1.09 -0.73
CA ASN A 56 -12.13 -0.39 0.42
C ASN A 56 -12.22 1.13 0.20
N ALA A 57 -11.24 1.72 -0.52
CA ALA A 57 -11.28 3.13 -0.89
C ALA A 57 -12.35 3.45 -1.93
N LEU A 58 -12.57 2.55 -2.91
CA LEU A 58 -13.42 2.81 -4.08
C LEU A 58 -14.84 2.23 -3.99
N ASN A 59 -15.10 1.30 -3.05
CA ASN A 59 -16.42 0.69 -2.88
C ASN A 59 -17.34 1.56 -2.02
N LYS A 60 -17.53 2.80 -2.44
CA LYS A 60 -18.39 3.80 -1.79
C LYS A 60 -19.30 4.46 -2.82
N LYS A 61 -20.42 5.03 -2.36
CA LYS A 61 -21.38 5.79 -3.21
C LYS A 61 -20.86 7.21 -3.47
N ILE A 62 -19.68 7.33 -4.08
CA ILE A 62 -19.01 8.59 -4.40
C ILE A 62 -18.64 8.60 -5.89
N ASN A 63 -18.71 9.76 -6.54
CA ASN A 63 -18.22 9.93 -7.91
C ASN A 63 -16.70 10.10 -7.92
N PHE A 64 -15.99 9.03 -8.21
CA PHE A 64 -14.53 8.99 -8.29
C PHE A 64 -13.95 9.40 -9.65
N SER A 65 -14.80 9.63 -10.66
CA SER A 65 -14.32 9.97 -12.01
C SER A 65 -13.41 11.21 -11.98
N GLY A 66 -12.27 11.11 -12.64
CA GLY A 66 -11.27 12.17 -12.70
C GLY A 66 -10.37 12.32 -11.48
N SER A 67 -10.56 11.52 -10.42
CA SER A 67 -9.72 11.55 -9.22
C SER A 67 -8.34 10.93 -9.45
N ASN A 68 -7.38 11.31 -8.62
CA ASN A 68 -6.09 10.66 -8.49
C ASN A 68 -6.11 9.68 -7.32
N MET A 69 -5.41 8.55 -7.47
CA MET A 69 -5.21 7.54 -6.44
C MET A 69 -3.75 7.51 -6.00
N TYR A 70 -3.52 7.47 -4.70
CA TYR A 70 -2.23 7.21 -4.09
C TYR A 70 -2.31 5.91 -3.31
N VAL A 71 -1.44 4.96 -3.61
CA VAL A 71 -1.42 3.64 -3.01
C VAL A 71 0.01 3.25 -2.65
N THR A 72 0.21 2.61 -1.52
CA THR A 72 1.55 2.31 -1.03
C THR A 72 2.25 1.20 -1.80
N LEU A 73 1.49 0.28 -2.42
CA LEU A 73 2.01 -0.84 -3.22
C LEU A 73 1.35 -0.84 -4.61
N GLU A 74 2.04 -1.37 -5.61
CA GLU A 74 1.52 -1.53 -6.97
C GLU A 74 0.18 -2.29 -6.97
N PRO A 75 -0.89 -1.77 -7.61
CA PRO A 75 -2.19 -2.45 -7.66
C PRO A 75 -2.13 -3.80 -8.37
N CYS A 76 -2.76 -4.81 -7.80
CA CYS A 76 -2.76 -6.15 -8.35
C CYS A 76 -3.49 -6.22 -9.70
N THR A 77 -2.94 -7.06 -10.61
CA THR A 77 -3.42 -7.24 -12.00
C THR A 77 -3.95 -8.64 -12.28
N HIS A 78 -3.78 -9.57 -11.34
CA HIS A 78 -4.18 -10.96 -11.50
C HIS A 78 -5.45 -11.28 -10.69
N PHE A 79 -6.20 -12.26 -11.17
CA PHE A 79 -7.26 -12.88 -10.40
C PHE A 79 -6.68 -13.75 -9.29
N GLY A 80 -7.11 -13.55 -8.08
CA GLY A 80 -6.86 -14.40 -6.93
C GLY A 80 -8.20 -14.86 -6.36
N LEU A 81 -8.35 -14.80 -5.02
CA LEU A 81 -9.66 -15.03 -4.38
C LEU A 81 -10.65 -13.89 -4.67
N THR A 82 -10.16 -12.77 -5.17
CA THR A 82 -10.97 -11.60 -5.57
C THR A 82 -10.48 -11.10 -6.93
N PRO A 83 -11.35 -10.38 -7.68
CA PRO A 83 -10.93 -9.74 -8.91
C PRO A 83 -9.78 -8.75 -8.68
N PRO A 84 -8.92 -8.51 -9.70
CA PRO A 84 -7.80 -7.58 -9.59
C PRO A 84 -8.25 -6.15 -9.27
N CYS A 85 -7.47 -5.44 -8.47
CA CYS A 85 -7.75 -4.05 -8.12
C CYS A 85 -7.78 -3.13 -9.34
N THR A 86 -7.01 -3.45 -10.39
CA THR A 86 -7.05 -2.72 -11.65
C THR A 86 -8.45 -2.67 -12.29
N ASN A 87 -9.31 -3.65 -12.05
CA ASN A 87 -10.68 -3.66 -12.58
C ASN A 87 -11.56 -2.59 -11.92
N ILE A 88 -11.54 -2.48 -10.58
CA ILE A 88 -12.32 -1.44 -9.90
C ILE A 88 -11.77 -0.05 -10.19
N ILE A 89 -10.45 0.10 -10.30
CA ILE A 89 -9.78 1.36 -10.68
C ILE A 89 -10.27 1.85 -12.04
N LYS A 90 -10.32 0.96 -13.05
CA LYS A 90 -10.87 1.28 -14.38
C LYS A 90 -12.34 1.64 -14.31
N ARG A 91 -13.15 0.81 -13.67
CA ARG A 91 -14.60 1.00 -13.54
C ARG A 91 -14.96 2.33 -12.89
N LYS A 92 -14.18 2.76 -11.88
CA LYS A 92 -14.38 4.03 -11.18
C LYS A 92 -13.74 5.24 -11.89
N LYS A 93 -13.17 5.05 -13.09
CA LYS A 93 -12.60 6.08 -13.97
C LYS A 93 -11.55 6.95 -13.26
N ILE A 94 -10.66 6.31 -12.48
CA ILE A 94 -9.53 7.00 -11.83
C ILE A 94 -8.63 7.60 -12.91
N LYS A 95 -8.26 8.89 -12.75
CA LYS A 95 -7.50 9.66 -13.74
C LYS A 95 -6.03 9.25 -13.76
N LYS A 96 -5.39 9.15 -12.59
CA LYS A 96 -3.99 8.76 -12.41
C LYS A 96 -3.84 7.93 -11.17
N VAL A 97 -2.95 6.93 -11.22
CA VAL A 97 -2.57 6.11 -10.08
C VAL A 97 -1.11 6.35 -9.77
N PHE A 98 -0.81 6.70 -8.54
CA PHE A 98 0.54 6.88 -8.01
C PHE A 98 0.79 5.79 -6.96
N TYR A 99 1.87 5.01 -7.14
CA TYR A 99 2.25 3.97 -6.19
C TYR A 99 3.70 4.16 -5.72
N SER A 100 3.98 3.70 -4.49
CA SER A 100 5.30 3.90 -3.86
C SER A 100 6.22 2.71 -4.11
N PHE A 101 5.76 1.50 -3.88
CA PHE A 101 6.54 0.28 -4.06
C PHE A 101 5.99 -0.60 -5.18
N LYS A 102 6.89 -1.24 -5.95
CA LYS A 102 6.51 -2.33 -6.85
C LYS A 102 6.14 -3.56 -6.03
N ASP A 103 5.12 -4.28 -6.47
CA ASP A 103 4.80 -5.57 -5.86
C ASP A 103 5.81 -6.63 -6.34
N PRO A 104 6.50 -7.35 -5.44
CA PRO A 104 7.43 -8.41 -5.82
C PRO A 104 6.73 -9.66 -6.38
N ASP A 105 5.41 -9.77 -6.28
CA ASP A 105 4.67 -10.88 -6.86
C ASP A 105 4.75 -10.83 -8.39
N ILE A 106 5.36 -11.85 -9.01
CA ILE A 106 5.58 -11.92 -10.47
C ILE A 106 4.29 -11.77 -11.29
N ARG A 107 3.12 -12.06 -10.71
CA ARG A 107 1.82 -11.88 -11.34
C ARG A 107 1.42 -10.42 -11.45
N THR A 108 2.01 -9.54 -10.63
CA THR A 108 1.71 -8.09 -10.56
C THR A 108 2.88 -7.23 -11.02
N PHE A 109 4.12 -7.64 -10.73
CA PHE A 109 5.34 -6.84 -10.93
C PHE A 109 5.37 -6.13 -12.29
N ASP A 110 5.40 -4.80 -12.26
CA ASP A 110 5.43 -3.88 -13.43
C ASP A 110 4.25 -4.05 -14.41
N LYS A 111 3.19 -4.78 -14.06
CA LYS A 111 2.04 -5.03 -14.96
C LYS A 111 0.93 -4.01 -14.81
N ALA A 112 0.82 -3.32 -13.67
CA ALA A 112 -0.23 -2.33 -13.45
C ALA A 112 -0.22 -1.23 -14.51
N LYS A 113 0.97 -0.77 -14.95
CA LYS A 113 1.13 0.23 -16.01
C LYS A 113 0.65 -0.25 -17.38
N LEU A 114 0.75 -1.55 -17.67
CA LEU A 114 0.26 -2.13 -18.93
C LEU A 114 -1.27 -2.16 -18.96
N VAL A 115 -1.89 -2.38 -17.81
CA VAL A 115 -3.35 -2.49 -17.67
C VAL A 115 -4.00 -1.12 -17.52
N LEU A 116 -3.40 -0.18 -16.82
CA LEU A 116 -4.00 1.11 -16.40
C LEU A 116 -3.35 2.31 -17.09
N ARG A 117 -2.69 2.26 -18.15
CA ARG A 117 -2.08 3.35 -18.98
C ARG A 117 -1.51 4.59 -18.24
N LYS A 118 -2.11 5.03 -17.12
CA LYS A 118 -1.76 6.24 -16.34
C LYS A 118 -1.35 5.88 -14.91
N VAL A 119 -0.30 5.07 -14.80
CA VAL A 119 0.28 4.62 -13.53
C VAL A 119 1.69 5.16 -13.39
N PHE A 120 2.00 5.76 -12.26
CA PHE A 120 3.26 6.42 -11.99
C PHE A 120 3.84 5.94 -10.67
N LYS A 121 5.12 5.56 -10.67
CA LYS A 121 5.85 5.28 -9.44
C LYS A 121 6.29 6.59 -8.78
N ILE A 122 6.12 6.68 -7.46
CA ILE A 122 6.68 7.76 -6.65
C ILE A 122 8.12 7.38 -6.32
N ASN A 123 9.08 8.17 -6.80
CA ASN A 123 10.50 7.87 -6.63
C ASN A 123 11.04 8.31 -5.27
N LYS A 124 10.47 9.38 -4.69
CA LYS A 124 10.88 9.89 -3.37
C LYS A 124 9.91 9.39 -2.31
N ILE A 125 10.38 8.49 -1.48
CA ILE A 125 9.65 7.94 -0.33
C ILE A 125 10.34 8.46 0.93
N ASP A 126 9.57 8.85 1.94
CA ASP A 126 10.13 9.32 3.20
C ASP A 126 10.93 8.20 3.87
N LYS A 127 12.06 8.54 4.49
CA LYS A 127 13.00 7.61 5.13
C LYS A 127 12.30 6.64 6.10
N LYS A 128 11.32 7.11 6.86
CA LYS A 128 10.52 6.28 7.77
C LYS A 128 9.76 5.15 7.07
N ASN A 129 9.42 5.32 5.79
CA ASN A 129 8.62 4.37 5.00
C ASN A 129 9.48 3.45 4.10
N GLU A 130 10.80 3.67 3.99
CA GLU A 130 11.67 2.90 3.10
C GLU A 130 11.65 1.40 3.38
N ASN A 131 11.53 1.01 4.64
CA ASN A 131 11.50 -0.38 5.08
C ASN A 131 10.09 -0.93 5.35
N PHE A 132 9.02 -0.18 5.02
CA PHE A 132 7.64 -0.56 5.36
C PHE A 132 7.27 -1.98 4.90
N TYR A 133 7.70 -2.37 3.71
CA TYR A 133 7.44 -3.69 3.13
C TYR A 133 8.57 -4.71 3.28
N LYS A 134 9.58 -4.45 4.12
CA LYS A 134 10.76 -5.33 4.27
C LYS A 134 10.35 -6.78 4.58
N SER A 135 9.44 -6.99 5.54
CA SER A 135 8.94 -8.32 5.91
C SER A 135 8.22 -9.01 4.74
N TYR A 136 7.33 -8.29 4.05
CA TYR A 136 6.60 -8.81 2.90
C TYR A 136 7.56 -9.20 1.75
N PHE A 137 8.53 -8.35 1.45
CA PHE A 137 9.51 -8.60 0.39
C PHE A 137 10.41 -9.79 0.72
N LEU A 138 10.90 -9.91 1.96
CA LEU A 138 11.68 -11.06 2.38
C LEU A 138 10.89 -12.36 2.24
N ASN A 139 9.64 -12.37 2.68
CA ASN A 139 8.78 -13.54 2.54
C ASN A 139 8.52 -13.92 1.08
N LYS A 140 8.21 -12.95 0.22
CA LYS A 140 7.89 -13.20 -1.19
C LYS A 140 9.10 -13.61 -2.03
N LEU A 141 10.24 -12.94 -1.84
CA LEU A 141 11.44 -13.14 -2.66
C LEU A 141 12.34 -14.25 -2.12
N LYS A 142 12.48 -14.36 -0.80
CA LYS A 142 13.42 -15.28 -0.15
C LYS A 142 12.72 -16.37 0.66
N LYS A 143 11.39 -16.32 0.81
CA LYS A 143 10.60 -17.20 1.69
C LYS A 143 11.13 -17.24 3.13
N SER A 144 11.76 -16.17 3.57
CA SER A 144 12.34 -16.02 4.91
C SER A 144 11.47 -15.08 5.76
N PRO A 145 11.30 -15.35 7.05
CA PRO A 145 10.68 -14.39 7.96
C PRO A 145 11.60 -13.21 8.21
N LEU A 146 11.03 -12.05 8.56
CA LEU A 146 11.77 -10.97 9.21
C LEU A 146 11.78 -11.28 10.71
N ILE A 147 12.96 -11.31 11.30
CA ILE A 147 13.15 -11.51 12.73
C ILE A 147 13.74 -10.24 13.31
N ASP A 148 13.03 -9.59 14.21
CA ASP A 148 13.48 -8.45 14.97
C ASP A 148 13.55 -8.85 16.46
N ALA A 149 14.70 -8.61 17.09
CA ALA A 149 14.89 -8.81 18.51
C ALA A 149 14.94 -7.46 19.24
N LYS A 150 14.16 -7.33 20.32
CA LYS A 150 14.20 -6.18 21.22
C LYS A 150 14.71 -6.66 22.58
N LEU A 151 15.87 -6.14 22.97
CA LEU A 151 16.47 -6.39 24.29
C LEU A 151 16.34 -5.11 25.14
N ALA A 152 15.82 -5.27 26.34
CA ALA A 152 15.89 -4.23 27.36
C ALA A 152 17.04 -4.59 28.30
N ILE A 153 18.04 -3.74 28.38
CA ILE A 153 19.20 -3.90 29.24
C ILE A 153 19.39 -2.65 30.08
N SER A 154 19.97 -2.81 31.28
CA SER A 154 20.41 -1.71 32.11
C SER A 154 21.61 -1.00 31.48
N LYS A 155 21.99 0.18 32.01
CA LYS A 155 23.14 0.95 31.52
C LYS A 155 24.47 0.19 31.59
N ASP A 156 24.57 -0.79 32.47
CA ASP A 156 25.69 -1.69 32.68
C ASP A 156 25.51 -3.07 31.98
N PHE A 157 24.59 -3.15 31.00
CA PHE A 157 24.33 -4.30 30.12
C PHE A 157 23.73 -5.54 30.80
N PHE A 158 23.10 -5.40 31.97
CA PHE A 158 22.36 -6.50 32.58
C PHE A 158 20.90 -6.53 32.13
N THR A 159 20.33 -7.72 32.00
CA THR A 159 18.89 -7.94 31.86
C THR A 159 18.26 -8.11 33.23
N ILE A 160 17.06 -7.57 33.43
CA ILE A 160 16.29 -7.82 34.66
C ILE A 160 15.68 -9.21 34.55
N ASN A 161 16.20 -10.17 35.31
CA ASN A 161 15.49 -11.43 35.54
C ASN A 161 14.43 -11.17 36.61
N LYS A 162 13.17 -11.45 36.25
CA LYS A 162 12.08 -11.63 37.22
C LYS A 162 12.01 -13.05 37.66
#